data_199cdb21051a1d6c99332405e092705d
#
_entry.id   199cdb21051a1d6c99332405e092705d
#
_cell.length_a   1.000
_cell.length_b   1.000
_cell.length_c   1.000
_cell.angle_alpha   90.00
_cell.angle_beta   90.00
_cell.angle_gamma   90.00
#
_symmetry.space_group_name_H-M   'P 1'
#
loop_
_entity.id
_entity.type
_entity.pdbx_description
1 polymer ?
#
loop_
_entity_poly.entity_id
_entity_poly.type
_entity_poly.pdbx_seq_one_letter_code
_entity_poly.pdbx_strand_id
1 'polypeptide(L)'
;MPASGRKSIFITGAASGIGRATALLFAEKGWFVGGYDRDLGGLKTLEAEIGAANCVTGALDVTNKKAFEAALAAFAGQTAGRLDLLFNNAGIGRGGPFDQQPFEDILELVQVNLIGVLNGIHSALPLLKATPGSLCFTTSSSSATYGMPNIAVYSATKHAVKGLTEALSIEFRAFGVRAADTLPGLIDTAIIPREAAENAPTQGMFRLTPPRAVAQAVWDAYSSDKLHWYVPPEIEDLDRAATLTPEAVREQLAAGGLFNRDPGQT
;
A
#
# COMPACT_ATOMS: atom_id res chain seq x y z
N MET A 1 -2.52 8.39 28.88
CA MET A 1 -2.06 7.09 29.37
C MET A 1 -1.72 6.21 28.16
N PRO A 2 -0.65 5.40 28.21
CA PRO A 2 -0.33 4.52 27.07
C PRO A 2 -1.53 3.61 26.77
N ALA A 3 -1.71 3.28 25.49
CA ALA A 3 -2.77 2.38 25.01
C ALA A 3 -2.47 0.91 25.33
N SER A 4 -1.94 0.63 26.54
CA SER A 4 -1.51 -0.70 26.96
C SER A 4 -2.67 -1.71 26.91
N GLY A 5 -2.46 -2.80 26.16
CA GLY A 5 -3.45 -3.87 26.00
C GLY A 5 -4.34 -3.79 24.77
N ARG A 6 -4.43 -2.64 24.07
CA ARG A 6 -5.14 -2.54 22.80
C ARG A 6 -4.26 -3.05 21.66
N LYS A 7 -4.88 -3.64 20.65
CA LYS A 7 -4.21 -3.91 19.37
C LYS A 7 -3.84 -2.60 18.69
N SER A 8 -2.77 -2.60 17.92
CA SER A 8 -2.22 -1.39 17.33
C SER A 8 -1.79 -1.59 15.88
N ILE A 9 -1.95 -0.55 15.08
CA ILE A 9 -1.53 -0.51 13.68
C ILE A 9 -0.66 0.72 13.42
N PHE A 10 0.44 0.55 12.69
CA PHE A 10 1.28 1.63 12.17
C PHE A 10 1.07 1.77 10.67
N ILE A 11 0.65 2.94 10.21
CA ILE A 11 0.25 3.20 8.81
C ILE A 11 1.12 4.31 8.22
N THR A 12 1.76 4.05 7.09
CA THR A 12 2.39 5.09 6.28
C THR A 12 1.46 5.58 5.17
N GLY A 13 1.52 6.86 4.80
CA GLY A 13 0.56 7.45 3.86
C GLY A 13 -0.83 7.58 4.46
N ALA A 14 -0.92 7.93 5.76
CA ALA A 14 -2.17 7.93 6.51
C ALA A 14 -3.03 9.18 6.31
N ALA A 15 -2.50 10.24 5.69
CA ALA A 15 -3.22 11.50 5.54
C ALA A 15 -4.37 11.44 4.52
N SER A 16 -4.32 10.52 3.56
CA SER A 16 -5.28 10.47 2.45
C SER A 16 -5.56 9.05 1.96
N GLY A 17 -6.51 8.89 1.06
CA GLY A 17 -6.77 7.67 0.29
C GLY A 17 -6.92 6.40 1.13
N ILE A 18 -6.23 5.36 0.72
CA ILE A 18 -6.28 4.02 1.35
C ILE A 18 -5.80 4.08 2.80
N GLY A 19 -4.67 4.77 3.06
CA GLY A 19 -4.12 4.87 4.41
C GLY A 19 -5.09 5.51 5.40
N ARG A 20 -5.72 6.62 4.99
CA ARG A 20 -6.71 7.31 5.81
C ARG A 20 -7.96 6.46 6.05
N ALA A 21 -8.48 5.82 5.01
CA ALA A 21 -9.63 4.93 5.14
C ALA A 21 -9.34 3.74 6.08
N THR A 22 -8.10 3.21 6.03
CA THR A 22 -7.65 2.15 6.94
C THR A 22 -7.53 2.66 8.37
N ALA A 23 -6.94 3.85 8.57
CA ALA A 23 -6.82 4.46 9.90
C ALA A 23 -8.19 4.63 10.58
N LEU A 24 -9.18 5.17 9.85
CA LEU A 24 -10.54 5.33 10.33
C LEU A 24 -11.20 4.00 10.66
N LEU A 25 -11.11 3.00 9.78
CA LEU A 25 -11.68 1.67 10.01
C LEU A 25 -11.10 1.00 11.25
N PHE A 26 -9.78 1.03 11.43
CA PHE A 26 -9.12 0.41 12.57
C PHE A 26 -9.44 1.13 13.88
N ALA A 27 -9.56 2.46 13.87
CA ALA A 27 -10.02 3.23 15.01
C ALA A 27 -11.48 2.89 15.38
N GLU A 28 -12.40 2.79 14.40
CA GLU A 28 -13.77 2.30 14.59
C GLU A 28 -13.83 0.91 15.24
N LYS A 29 -12.85 0.06 14.95
CA LYS A 29 -12.68 -1.28 15.53
C LYS A 29 -11.96 -1.29 16.89
N GLY A 30 -11.65 -0.13 17.46
CA GLY A 30 -11.06 0.02 18.78
C GLY A 30 -9.53 -0.18 18.84
N TRP A 31 -8.85 -0.24 17.70
CA TRP A 31 -7.39 -0.30 17.65
C TRP A 31 -6.76 1.07 17.94
N PHE A 32 -5.53 1.05 18.45
CA PHE A 32 -4.71 2.26 18.49
C PHE A 32 -4.02 2.48 17.16
N VAL A 33 -4.13 3.69 16.60
CA VAL A 33 -3.65 4.01 15.27
C VAL A 33 -2.40 4.89 15.33
N GLY A 34 -1.29 4.45 14.74
CA GLY A 34 -0.17 5.30 14.37
C GLY A 34 -0.31 5.74 12.92
N GLY A 35 -0.63 6.99 12.68
CA GLY A 35 -0.79 7.55 11.33
C GLY A 35 0.37 8.45 10.95
N TYR A 36 1.11 8.10 9.91
CA TYR A 36 2.31 8.83 9.50
C TYR A 36 2.26 9.20 8.02
N ASP A 37 2.62 10.46 7.72
CA ASP A 37 2.59 11.01 6.36
C ASP A 37 3.51 12.24 6.25
N ARG A 38 3.80 12.68 5.05
CA ARG A 38 4.42 14.00 4.80
C ARG A 38 3.40 15.13 4.92
N ASP A 39 2.12 14.88 4.67
CA ASP A 39 1.03 15.86 4.77
C ASP A 39 0.52 16.00 6.21
N LEU A 40 1.08 16.98 6.92
CA LEU A 40 0.67 17.29 8.29
C LEU A 40 -0.77 17.85 8.37
N GLY A 41 -1.25 18.49 7.31
CA GLY A 41 -2.62 19.02 7.26
C GLY A 41 -3.65 17.88 7.27
N GLY A 42 -3.45 16.89 6.40
CA GLY A 42 -4.28 15.68 6.35
C GLY A 42 -4.20 14.87 7.64
N LEU A 43 -3.01 14.74 8.25
CA LEU A 43 -2.86 14.06 9.54
C LEU A 43 -3.63 14.76 10.67
N LYS A 44 -3.61 16.10 10.72
CA LYS A 44 -4.36 16.86 11.72
C LYS A 44 -5.86 16.63 11.61
N THR A 45 -6.40 16.55 10.40
CA THR A 45 -7.81 16.22 10.18
C THR A 45 -8.13 14.79 10.57
N LEU A 46 -7.25 13.83 10.27
CA LEU A 46 -7.38 12.44 10.69
C LEU A 46 -7.40 12.30 12.21
N GLU A 47 -6.48 12.97 12.92
CA GLU A 47 -6.42 12.97 14.38
C GLU A 47 -7.68 13.55 15.01
N ALA A 48 -8.20 14.64 14.44
CA ALA A 48 -9.46 15.24 14.92
C ALA A 48 -10.66 14.29 14.79
N GLU A 49 -10.70 13.47 13.73
CA GLU A 49 -11.79 12.48 13.52
C GLU A 49 -11.65 11.25 14.42
N ILE A 50 -10.45 10.73 14.59
CA ILE A 50 -10.18 9.54 15.42
C ILE A 50 -10.20 9.90 16.92
N GLY A 51 -9.78 11.09 17.26
CA GLY A 51 -9.53 11.56 18.62
C GLY A 51 -8.15 11.19 19.14
N ALA A 52 -7.45 12.16 19.75
CA ALA A 52 -6.07 12.06 20.21
C ALA A 52 -5.80 10.91 21.22
N ALA A 53 -6.83 10.42 21.91
CA ALA A 53 -6.71 9.27 22.80
C ALA A 53 -6.58 7.92 22.06
N ASN A 54 -6.89 7.89 20.77
CA ASN A 54 -6.96 6.69 19.95
C ASN A 54 -5.87 6.61 18.90
N CYS A 55 -5.11 7.67 18.70
CA CYS A 55 -4.04 7.69 17.69
C CYS A 55 -2.83 8.51 18.14
N VAL A 56 -1.74 8.29 17.43
CA VAL A 56 -0.58 9.17 17.36
C VAL A 56 -0.31 9.46 15.89
N THR A 57 -0.08 10.72 15.55
CA THR A 57 0.23 11.14 14.19
C THR A 57 1.60 11.83 14.15
N GLY A 58 2.27 11.77 13.00
CA GLY A 58 3.57 12.41 12.85
C GLY A 58 4.07 12.49 11.42
N ALA A 59 4.93 13.48 11.18
CA ALA A 59 5.61 13.63 9.90
C ALA A 59 6.52 12.43 9.62
N LEU A 60 6.41 11.85 8.42
CA LEU A 60 7.31 10.81 7.98
C LEU A 60 7.52 10.86 6.47
N ASP A 61 8.77 11.05 6.05
CA ASP A 61 9.24 10.68 4.74
C ASP A 61 9.77 9.24 4.80
N VAL A 62 9.10 8.30 4.14
CA VAL A 62 9.46 6.88 4.16
C VAL A 62 10.83 6.59 3.54
N THR A 63 11.36 7.51 2.72
CA THR A 63 12.70 7.38 2.14
C THR A 63 13.82 7.61 3.16
N ASN A 64 13.50 8.25 4.27
CA ASN A 64 14.44 8.53 5.36
C ASN A 64 14.34 7.46 6.46
N LYS A 65 15.26 6.50 6.44
CA LYS A 65 15.28 5.39 7.40
C LYS A 65 15.37 5.85 8.86
N LYS A 66 16.17 6.89 9.16
CA LYS A 66 16.30 7.41 10.54
C LYS A 66 15.00 8.05 11.02
N ALA A 67 14.30 8.78 10.14
CA ALA A 67 12.99 9.31 10.46
C ALA A 67 11.97 8.19 10.71
N PHE A 68 12.05 7.10 9.95
CA PHE A 68 11.18 5.93 10.15
C PHE A 68 11.43 5.27 11.52
N GLU A 69 12.70 5.06 11.89
CA GLU A 69 13.08 4.53 13.22
C GLU A 69 12.58 5.43 14.35
N ALA A 70 12.70 6.75 14.21
CA ALA A 70 12.21 7.70 15.21
C ALA A 70 10.68 7.67 15.33
N ALA A 71 9.95 7.57 14.21
CA ALA A 71 8.49 7.46 14.19
C ALA A 71 8.01 6.17 14.89
N LEU A 72 8.66 5.04 14.62
CA LEU A 72 8.37 3.77 15.28
C LEU A 72 8.69 3.81 16.78
N ALA A 73 9.77 4.46 17.19
CA ALA A 73 10.10 4.64 18.61
C ALA A 73 9.04 5.48 19.34
N ALA A 74 8.58 6.57 18.72
CA ALA A 74 7.50 7.39 19.27
C ALA A 74 6.17 6.60 19.39
N PHE A 75 5.82 5.81 18.37
CA PHE A 75 4.67 4.93 18.38
C PHE A 75 4.78 3.85 19.47
N ALA A 76 5.93 3.18 19.58
CA ALA A 76 6.19 2.15 20.58
C ALA A 76 6.04 2.69 22.01
N GLY A 77 6.43 3.95 22.27
CA GLY A 77 6.21 4.63 23.54
C GLY A 77 4.73 4.77 23.92
N GLN A 78 3.82 4.87 22.94
CA GLN A 78 2.38 4.95 23.16
C GLN A 78 1.70 3.57 23.29
N THR A 79 2.31 2.52 22.74
CA THR A 79 1.72 1.16 22.67
C THR A 79 2.40 0.16 23.60
N ALA A 80 3.29 0.61 24.49
CA ALA A 80 4.14 -0.24 25.32
C ALA A 80 4.93 -1.28 24.48
N GLY A 81 5.43 -0.86 23.32
CA GLY A 81 6.21 -1.70 22.41
C GLY A 81 5.39 -2.64 21.53
N ARG A 82 4.06 -2.59 21.58
CA ARG A 82 3.18 -3.45 20.78
C ARG A 82 2.97 -2.91 19.36
N LEU A 83 3.11 -3.77 18.36
CA LEU A 83 2.78 -3.50 16.95
C LEU A 83 2.13 -4.74 16.35
N ASP A 84 0.79 -4.75 16.26
CA ASP A 84 0.05 -5.90 15.72
C ASP A 84 0.05 -5.90 14.19
N LEU A 85 0.02 -4.71 13.56
CA LEU A 85 0.02 -4.57 12.12
C LEU A 85 0.87 -3.38 11.67
N LEU A 86 1.90 -3.66 10.87
CA LEU A 86 2.58 -2.66 10.05
C LEU A 86 1.87 -2.57 8.70
N PHE A 87 1.38 -1.40 8.33
CA PHE A 87 0.82 -1.16 7.01
C PHE A 87 1.71 -0.19 6.21
N ASN A 88 2.58 -0.76 5.38
CA ASN A 88 3.38 -0.02 4.41
C ASN A 88 2.49 0.37 3.22
N ASN A 89 1.88 1.55 3.29
CA ASN A 89 0.94 2.01 2.29
C ASN A 89 1.41 3.26 1.54
N ALA A 90 2.29 4.06 2.11
CA ALA A 90 2.84 5.23 1.42
C ALA A 90 3.38 4.86 0.04
N GLY A 91 2.99 5.62 -0.96
CA GLY A 91 3.41 5.42 -2.35
C GLY A 91 3.03 6.60 -3.21
N ILE A 92 3.69 6.71 -4.35
CA ILE A 92 3.41 7.71 -5.37
C ILE A 92 3.17 7.04 -6.72
N GLY A 93 2.40 7.71 -7.58
CA GLY A 93 2.23 7.36 -8.99
C GLY A 93 2.93 8.39 -9.88
N ARG A 94 3.64 7.92 -10.86
CA ARG A 94 4.15 8.69 -11.99
C ARG A 94 3.90 7.87 -13.23
N GLY A 95 3.39 8.48 -14.27
CA GLY A 95 3.09 7.81 -15.52
C GLY A 95 3.62 8.61 -16.71
N GLY A 96 3.52 7.99 -17.87
CA GLY A 96 3.96 8.50 -19.16
C GLY A 96 4.75 7.44 -19.93
N PRO A 97 4.92 7.63 -21.25
CA PRO A 97 5.76 6.77 -22.07
C PRO A 97 7.18 6.71 -21.51
N PHE A 98 7.77 5.53 -21.44
CA PHE A 98 9.06 5.31 -20.77
C PHE A 98 10.19 6.18 -21.36
N ASP A 99 10.18 6.36 -22.66
CA ASP A 99 11.15 7.19 -23.41
C ASP A 99 11.01 8.71 -23.15
N GLN A 100 9.91 9.14 -22.51
CA GLN A 100 9.65 10.53 -22.17
C GLN A 100 9.67 10.79 -20.65
N GLN A 101 9.80 9.75 -19.85
CA GLN A 101 9.76 9.88 -18.39
C GLN A 101 11.09 10.47 -17.88
N PRO A 102 11.07 11.59 -17.12
CA PRO A 102 12.27 12.12 -16.48
C PRO A 102 12.92 11.09 -15.56
N PHE A 103 14.25 10.97 -15.62
CA PHE A 103 14.96 9.97 -14.82
C PHE A 103 14.83 10.22 -13.32
N GLU A 104 14.66 11.46 -12.91
CA GLU A 104 14.40 11.88 -11.53
C GLU A 104 13.07 11.30 -11.02
N ASP A 105 12.02 11.29 -11.85
CA ASP A 105 10.74 10.67 -11.53
C ASP A 105 10.87 9.15 -11.36
N ILE A 106 11.70 8.52 -12.21
CA ILE A 106 12.03 7.08 -12.08
C ILE A 106 12.68 6.81 -10.73
N LEU A 107 13.68 7.61 -10.35
CA LEU A 107 14.37 7.46 -9.06
C LEU A 107 13.43 7.72 -7.89
N GLU A 108 12.56 8.73 -7.96
CA GLU A 108 11.58 9.02 -6.90
C GLU A 108 10.62 7.85 -6.70
N LEU A 109 10.11 7.24 -7.79
CA LEU A 109 9.26 6.06 -7.72
C LEU A 109 9.95 4.90 -6.98
N VAL A 110 11.20 4.60 -7.31
CA VAL A 110 11.97 3.54 -6.66
C VAL A 110 12.21 3.87 -5.19
N GLN A 111 12.62 5.10 -4.88
CA GLN A 111 12.89 5.53 -3.51
C GLN A 111 11.65 5.44 -2.61
N VAL A 112 10.50 5.91 -3.07
CA VAL A 112 9.29 5.90 -2.26
C VAL A 112 8.65 4.52 -2.23
N ASN A 113 8.39 3.91 -3.40
CA ASN A 113 7.55 2.72 -3.51
C ASN A 113 8.29 1.41 -3.14
N LEU A 114 9.62 1.39 -3.20
CA LEU A 114 10.42 0.21 -2.87
C LEU A 114 11.33 0.44 -1.66
N ILE A 115 12.23 1.43 -1.71
CA ILE A 115 13.15 1.68 -0.58
C ILE A 115 12.37 2.11 0.66
N GLY A 116 11.31 2.92 0.52
CA GLY A 116 10.41 3.28 1.62
C GLY A 116 9.77 2.07 2.28
N VAL A 117 9.32 1.08 1.50
CA VAL A 117 8.79 -0.19 2.02
C VAL A 117 9.86 -0.99 2.76
N LEU A 118 11.07 -1.11 2.18
CA LEU A 118 12.20 -1.79 2.83
C LEU A 118 12.59 -1.12 4.15
N ASN A 119 12.62 0.22 4.20
CA ASN A 119 12.85 0.97 5.43
C ASN A 119 11.81 0.62 6.50
N GLY A 120 10.52 0.58 6.12
CA GLY A 120 9.42 0.24 7.01
C GLY A 120 9.54 -1.17 7.59
N ILE A 121 9.70 -2.16 6.72
CA ILE A 121 9.82 -3.57 7.13
C ILE A 121 11.02 -3.76 8.06
N HIS A 122 12.20 -3.29 7.63
CA HIS A 122 13.44 -3.46 8.39
C HIS A 122 13.37 -2.79 9.77
N SER A 123 12.83 -1.57 9.84
CA SER A 123 12.77 -0.81 11.09
C SER A 123 11.69 -1.34 12.04
N ALA A 124 10.57 -1.85 11.52
CA ALA A 124 9.47 -2.36 12.35
C ALA A 124 9.66 -3.81 12.81
N LEU A 125 10.56 -4.58 12.17
CA LEU A 125 10.72 -6.00 12.44
C LEU A 125 10.97 -6.36 13.93
N PRO A 126 11.74 -5.59 14.71
CA PRO A 126 11.89 -5.86 16.15
C PRO A 126 10.56 -5.80 16.90
N LEU A 127 9.68 -4.82 16.62
CA LEU A 127 8.37 -4.69 17.25
C LEU A 127 7.40 -5.79 16.80
N LEU A 128 7.42 -6.12 15.50
CA LEU A 128 6.61 -7.22 14.96
C LEU A 128 6.99 -8.55 15.61
N LYS A 129 8.28 -8.86 15.74
CA LYS A 129 8.78 -10.07 16.43
C LYS A 129 8.38 -10.12 17.90
N ALA A 130 8.33 -8.98 18.58
CA ALA A 130 7.92 -8.89 19.98
C ALA A 130 6.41 -8.99 20.18
N THR A 131 5.61 -8.93 19.11
CA THR A 131 4.15 -8.94 19.16
C THR A 131 3.61 -10.24 18.56
N PRO A 132 3.14 -11.23 19.35
CA PRO A 132 2.65 -12.51 18.84
C PRO A 132 1.50 -12.34 17.84
N GLY A 133 1.60 -13.03 16.69
CA GLY A 133 0.58 -13.01 15.65
C GLY A 133 0.52 -11.70 14.84
N SER A 134 1.58 -10.92 14.88
CA SER A 134 1.67 -9.67 14.11
C SER A 134 1.67 -9.90 12.60
N LEU A 135 1.32 -8.85 11.87
CA LEU A 135 1.23 -8.84 10.41
C LEU A 135 2.03 -7.69 9.81
N CYS A 136 2.94 -8.00 8.89
CA CYS A 136 3.55 -7.05 7.98
C CYS A 136 2.69 -7.01 6.70
N PHE A 137 1.98 -5.92 6.46
CA PHE A 137 1.08 -5.78 5.32
C PHE A 137 1.52 -4.64 4.42
N THR A 138 1.50 -4.85 3.09
CA THR A 138 2.02 -3.86 2.15
C THR A 138 1.04 -3.59 1.00
N THR A 139 0.96 -2.36 0.54
CA THR A 139 0.21 -2.00 -0.66
C THR A 139 1.04 -2.26 -1.92
N SER A 140 0.74 -3.36 -2.62
CA SER A 140 1.20 -3.61 -3.98
C SER A 140 0.27 -2.90 -4.99
N SER A 141 -0.11 -3.54 -6.09
CA SER A 141 -1.02 -3.00 -7.11
C SER A 141 -1.47 -4.11 -8.06
N SER A 142 -2.60 -3.94 -8.74
CA SER A 142 -2.96 -4.74 -9.90
C SER A 142 -1.91 -4.69 -11.01
N SER A 143 -1.09 -3.61 -11.07
CA SER A 143 0.04 -3.52 -11.99
C SER A 143 1.22 -4.45 -11.62
N ALA A 144 1.14 -5.17 -10.50
CA ALA A 144 2.05 -6.26 -10.15
C ALA A 144 1.55 -7.64 -10.59
N THR A 145 0.43 -7.72 -11.30
CA THR A 145 -0.03 -8.94 -12.00
C THR A 145 0.56 -9.02 -13.39
N TYR A 146 0.58 -7.89 -14.09
CA TYR A 146 1.22 -7.69 -15.38
C TYR A 146 1.76 -6.25 -15.47
N GLY A 147 2.92 -6.06 -16.12
CA GLY A 147 3.50 -4.73 -16.29
C GLY A 147 2.64 -3.87 -17.23
N MET A 148 2.11 -2.76 -16.73
CA MET A 148 1.20 -1.91 -17.48
C MET A 148 1.96 -0.86 -18.30
N PRO A 149 1.57 -0.65 -19.59
CA PRO A 149 2.09 0.45 -20.40
C PRO A 149 1.90 1.81 -19.72
N ASN A 150 2.75 2.77 -20.02
CA ASN A 150 2.77 4.13 -19.46
C ASN A 150 3.00 4.24 -17.94
N ILE A 151 3.10 3.13 -17.23
CA ILE A 151 3.48 3.08 -15.81
C ILE A 151 4.50 1.96 -15.54
N ALA A 152 5.43 1.75 -16.48
CA ALA A 152 6.36 0.62 -16.44
C ALA A 152 7.20 0.58 -15.16
N VAL A 153 7.78 1.71 -14.75
CA VAL A 153 8.59 1.79 -13.52
C VAL A 153 7.74 1.60 -12.25
N TYR A 154 6.55 2.21 -12.23
CA TYR A 154 5.60 1.97 -11.14
C TYR A 154 5.28 0.47 -11.04
N SER A 155 4.93 -0.17 -12.16
CA SER A 155 4.67 -1.62 -12.21
C SER A 155 5.86 -2.43 -11.70
N ALA A 156 7.09 -2.08 -12.10
CA ALA A 156 8.29 -2.74 -11.62
C ALA A 156 8.46 -2.64 -10.10
N THR A 157 8.21 -1.45 -9.51
CA THR A 157 8.25 -1.28 -8.05
C THR A 157 7.20 -2.13 -7.33
N LYS A 158 6.01 -2.25 -7.91
CA LYS A 158 4.92 -3.04 -7.31
C LYS A 158 5.10 -4.55 -7.47
N HIS A 159 5.72 -5.02 -8.58
CA HIS A 159 6.19 -6.41 -8.70
C HIS A 159 7.27 -6.73 -7.67
N ALA A 160 8.24 -5.81 -7.46
CA ALA A 160 9.27 -5.99 -6.45
C ALA A 160 8.67 -6.14 -5.04
N VAL A 161 7.65 -5.34 -4.70
CA VAL A 161 6.93 -5.44 -3.42
C VAL A 161 6.17 -6.76 -3.30
N LYS A 162 5.50 -7.24 -4.36
CA LYS A 162 4.80 -8.54 -4.38
C LYS A 162 5.79 -9.67 -4.11
N GLY A 163 6.88 -9.76 -4.89
CA GLY A 163 7.91 -10.79 -4.72
C GLY A 163 8.61 -10.73 -3.35
N LEU A 164 8.85 -9.52 -2.82
CA LEU A 164 9.35 -9.34 -1.45
C LEU A 164 8.38 -9.92 -0.42
N THR A 165 7.09 -9.63 -0.55
CA THR A 165 6.05 -10.15 0.36
C THR A 165 5.97 -11.66 0.32
N GLU A 166 6.03 -12.27 -0.87
CA GLU A 166 6.06 -13.73 -1.04
C GLU A 166 7.22 -14.37 -0.27
N ALA A 167 8.44 -13.85 -0.44
CA ALA A 167 9.63 -14.34 0.25
C ALA A 167 9.49 -14.17 1.78
N LEU A 168 9.10 -12.98 2.24
CA LEU A 168 8.96 -12.68 3.66
C LEU A 168 7.81 -13.46 4.31
N SER A 169 6.79 -13.87 3.58
CA SER A 169 5.72 -14.72 4.09
C SER A 169 6.23 -16.08 4.58
N ILE A 170 7.36 -16.54 4.04
CA ILE A 170 8.04 -17.76 4.43
C ILE A 170 9.06 -17.49 5.54
N GLU A 171 9.95 -16.51 5.34
CA GLU A 171 11.02 -16.20 6.28
C GLU A 171 10.52 -15.78 7.66
N PHE A 172 9.44 -14.98 7.70
CA PHE A 172 8.91 -14.43 8.95
C PHE A 172 8.16 -15.45 9.80
N ARG A 173 7.76 -16.60 9.24
CA ARG A 173 7.17 -17.72 10.01
C ARG A 173 8.07 -18.16 11.16
N ALA A 174 9.39 -18.13 10.96
CA ALA A 174 10.35 -18.46 12.02
C ALA A 174 10.23 -17.57 13.27
N PHE A 175 9.60 -16.42 13.13
CA PHE A 175 9.41 -15.44 14.20
C PHE A 175 7.95 -15.31 14.66
N GLY A 176 7.03 -16.08 14.08
CA GLY A 176 5.60 -15.94 14.34
C GLY A 176 4.99 -14.67 13.75
N VAL A 177 5.66 -14.03 12.77
CA VAL A 177 5.19 -12.86 12.04
C VAL A 177 4.64 -13.32 10.69
N ARG A 178 3.49 -12.79 10.29
CA ARG A 178 2.91 -13.02 8.96
C ARG A 178 3.30 -11.87 8.03
N ALA A 179 3.39 -12.15 6.72
CA ALA A 179 3.48 -11.12 5.70
C ALA A 179 2.42 -11.36 4.63
N ALA A 180 1.77 -10.30 4.19
CA ALA A 180 0.77 -10.32 3.12
C ALA A 180 0.71 -8.95 2.43
N ASP A 181 0.06 -8.88 1.28
CA ASP A 181 -0.13 -7.64 0.55
C ASP A 181 -1.55 -7.51 -0.04
N THR A 182 -1.87 -6.31 -0.49
CA THR A 182 -3.04 -6.07 -1.32
C THR A 182 -2.62 -5.64 -2.73
N LEU A 183 -3.37 -6.12 -3.72
CA LEU A 183 -3.23 -5.73 -5.12
C LEU A 183 -4.46 -4.92 -5.56
N PRO A 184 -4.51 -3.62 -5.21
CA PRO A 184 -5.62 -2.76 -5.58
C PRO A 184 -5.61 -2.46 -7.09
N GLY A 185 -6.80 -2.39 -7.69
CA GLY A 185 -7.02 -1.84 -9.02
C GLY A 185 -7.11 -0.32 -9.02
N LEU A 186 -8.11 0.22 -9.71
CA LEU A 186 -8.37 1.67 -9.69
C LEU A 186 -9.10 2.04 -8.40
N ILE A 187 -8.39 2.67 -7.48
CA ILE A 187 -8.93 3.13 -6.20
C ILE A 187 -9.10 4.65 -6.26
N ASP A 188 -10.26 5.14 -5.85
CA ASP A 188 -10.60 6.57 -5.80
C ASP A 188 -9.70 7.31 -4.79
N THR A 189 -8.54 7.72 -5.26
CA THR A 189 -7.48 8.40 -4.50
C THR A 189 -6.78 9.43 -5.37
N ALA A 190 -6.05 10.34 -4.77
CA ALA A 190 -5.27 11.36 -5.49
C ALA A 190 -4.13 10.79 -6.37
N ILE A 191 -3.79 9.50 -6.26
CA ILE A 191 -2.82 8.83 -7.15
C ILE A 191 -3.40 8.65 -8.56
N ILE A 192 -4.72 8.45 -8.67
CA ILE A 192 -5.38 8.26 -9.95
C ILE A 192 -5.66 9.64 -10.57
N PRO A 193 -5.18 9.92 -11.79
CA PRO A 193 -5.54 11.15 -12.50
C PRO A 193 -7.07 11.32 -12.58
N ARG A 194 -7.54 12.56 -12.42
CA ARG A 194 -8.97 12.86 -12.40
C ARG A 194 -9.70 12.35 -13.64
N GLU A 195 -9.11 12.55 -14.81
CA GLU A 195 -9.67 12.07 -16.09
C GLU A 195 -9.81 10.54 -16.11
N ALA A 196 -8.82 9.81 -15.58
CA ALA A 196 -8.87 8.37 -15.48
C ALA A 196 -9.95 7.90 -14.49
N ALA A 197 -10.18 8.63 -13.40
CA ALA A 197 -11.26 8.35 -12.46
C ALA A 197 -12.65 8.61 -13.06
N GLU A 198 -12.82 9.72 -13.78
CA GLU A 198 -14.08 10.10 -14.45
C GLU A 198 -14.45 9.15 -15.58
N ASN A 199 -13.46 8.57 -16.29
CA ASN A 199 -13.65 7.62 -17.37
C ASN A 199 -13.57 6.15 -16.95
N ALA A 200 -13.41 5.87 -15.64
CA ALA A 200 -13.30 4.52 -15.14
C ALA A 200 -14.60 3.73 -15.38
N PRO A 201 -14.50 2.43 -15.74
CA PRO A 201 -15.68 1.57 -15.84
C PRO A 201 -16.43 1.52 -14.51
N THR A 202 -17.75 1.36 -14.58
CA THR A 202 -18.61 1.18 -13.39
C THR A 202 -18.66 -0.27 -12.93
N GLN A 203 -18.17 -1.21 -13.74
CA GLN A 203 -18.18 -2.66 -13.47
C GLN A 203 -16.86 -3.31 -13.90
N GLY A 204 -16.64 -4.55 -13.45
CA GLY A 204 -15.44 -5.33 -13.79
C GLY A 204 -14.20 -4.98 -12.98
N MET A 205 -13.08 -5.59 -13.33
CA MET A 205 -11.82 -5.49 -12.57
C MET A 205 -11.18 -4.10 -12.57
N PHE A 206 -11.52 -3.25 -13.54
CA PHE A 206 -11.02 -1.88 -13.65
C PHE A 206 -12.04 -0.81 -13.20
N ARG A 207 -13.12 -1.20 -12.50
CA ARG A 207 -14.04 -0.24 -11.90
C ARG A 207 -13.36 0.63 -10.87
N LEU A 208 -13.77 1.89 -10.78
CA LEU A 208 -13.33 2.76 -9.69
C LEU A 208 -13.90 2.23 -8.36
N THR A 209 -13.01 1.94 -7.43
CA THR A 209 -13.33 1.30 -6.15
C THR A 209 -13.02 2.24 -4.99
N PRO A 210 -13.89 2.38 -3.99
CA PRO A 210 -13.63 3.28 -2.87
C PRO A 210 -12.47 2.77 -2.00
N PRO A 211 -11.64 3.66 -1.41
CA PRO A 211 -10.52 3.30 -0.52
C PRO A 211 -10.93 2.38 0.66
N ARG A 212 -12.17 2.50 1.14
CA ARG A 212 -12.69 1.66 2.22
C ARG A 212 -12.71 0.17 1.87
N ALA A 213 -12.85 -0.20 0.59
CA ALA A 213 -12.79 -1.60 0.18
C ALA A 213 -11.39 -2.20 0.41
N VAL A 214 -10.32 -1.41 0.17
CA VAL A 214 -8.96 -1.83 0.50
C VAL A 214 -8.75 -1.86 2.01
N ALA A 215 -9.25 -0.87 2.75
CA ALA A 215 -9.20 -0.87 4.21
C ALA A 215 -9.85 -2.13 4.81
N GLN A 216 -10.97 -2.60 4.23
CA GLN A 216 -11.63 -3.84 4.63
C GLN A 216 -10.74 -5.06 4.36
N ALA A 217 -10.07 -5.12 3.20
CA ALA A 217 -9.12 -6.19 2.90
C ALA A 217 -7.95 -6.23 3.90
N VAL A 218 -7.42 -5.06 4.32
CA VAL A 218 -6.38 -4.98 5.37
C VAL A 218 -6.90 -5.51 6.71
N TRP A 219 -8.15 -5.18 7.05
CA TRP A 219 -8.79 -5.67 8.28
C TRP A 219 -8.95 -7.20 8.26
N ASP A 220 -9.47 -7.75 7.16
CA ASP A 220 -9.72 -9.17 7.01
C ASP A 220 -8.41 -9.98 6.98
N ALA A 221 -7.35 -9.40 6.40
CA ALA A 221 -6.01 -9.99 6.35
C ALA A 221 -5.42 -10.24 7.74
N TYR A 222 -5.75 -9.42 8.72
CA TYR A 222 -5.24 -9.62 10.09
C TYR A 222 -5.69 -10.96 10.70
N SER A 223 -6.83 -11.48 10.28
CA SER A 223 -7.40 -12.75 10.79
C SER A 223 -7.30 -13.90 9.80
N SER A 224 -6.45 -13.80 8.78
CA SER A 224 -6.34 -14.77 7.67
C SER A 224 -4.89 -15.07 7.32
N ASP A 225 -4.64 -16.27 6.78
CA ASP A 225 -3.34 -16.64 6.21
C ASP A 225 -3.25 -16.42 4.69
N LYS A 226 -4.28 -15.77 4.08
CA LYS A 226 -4.26 -15.42 2.66
C LYS A 226 -3.13 -14.44 2.38
N LEU A 227 -2.30 -14.73 1.36
CA LEU A 227 -1.11 -13.97 1.03
C LEU A 227 -1.45 -12.69 0.25
N HIS A 228 -2.18 -12.82 -0.87
CA HIS A 228 -2.51 -11.74 -1.78
C HIS A 228 -3.98 -11.37 -1.70
N TRP A 229 -4.28 -10.07 -1.49
CA TRP A 229 -5.63 -9.53 -1.35
C TRP A 229 -5.97 -8.66 -2.56
N TYR A 230 -6.72 -9.20 -3.50
CA TYR A 230 -7.13 -8.51 -4.72
C TYR A 230 -8.36 -7.61 -4.45
N VAL A 231 -8.28 -6.34 -4.88
CA VAL A 231 -9.38 -5.37 -4.69
C VAL A 231 -9.56 -4.54 -5.96
N PRO A 232 -10.59 -4.80 -6.76
CA PRO A 232 -11.64 -5.81 -6.57
C PRO A 232 -11.13 -7.25 -6.81
N PRO A 233 -11.86 -8.28 -6.34
CA PRO A 233 -11.39 -9.67 -6.36
C PRO A 233 -11.14 -10.23 -7.78
N GLU A 234 -11.79 -9.70 -8.81
CA GLU A 234 -11.62 -10.11 -10.21
C GLU A 234 -10.18 -9.91 -10.74
N ILE A 235 -9.37 -9.10 -10.07
CA ILE A 235 -7.93 -8.93 -10.39
C ILE A 235 -7.15 -10.24 -10.22
N GLU A 236 -7.63 -11.16 -9.39
CA GLU A 236 -7.03 -12.50 -9.24
C GLU A 236 -7.02 -13.28 -10.56
N ASP A 237 -8.06 -13.12 -11.38
CA ASP A 237 -8.13 -13.75 -12.69
C ASP A 237 -7.07 -13.20 -13.66
N LEU A 238 -6.79 -11.89 -13.58
CA LEU A 238 -5.70 -11.27 -14.36
C LEU A 238 -4.33 -11.80 -13.92
N ASP A 239 -4.09 -11.92 -12.60
CA ASP A 239 -2.82 -12.46 -12.07
C ASP A 239 -2.60 -13.90 -12.54
N ARG A 240 -3.64 -14.71 -12.51
CA ARG A 240 -3.61 -16.09 -13.00
C ARG A 240 -3.35 -16.14 -14.52
N ALA A 241 -4.05 -15.33 -15.29
CA ALA A 241 -3.86 -15.25 -16.74
C ALA A 241 -2.44 -14.78 -17.10
N ALA A 242 -1.93 -13.76 -16.43
CA ALA A 242 -0.58 -13.25 -16.63
C ALA A 242 0.51 -14.28 -16.33
N THR A 243 0.28 -15.14 -15.35
CA THR A 243 1.20 -16.25 -15.03
C THR A 243 1.16 -17.37 -16.06
N LEU A 244 -0.02 -17.75 -16.56
CA LEU A 244 -0.21 -18.90 -17.43
C LEU A 244 -0.04 -18.59 -18.92
N THR A 245 -0.45 -17.38 -19.34
CA THR A 245 -0.51 -16.99 -20.76
C THR A 245 -0.12 -15.51 -20.95
N PRO A 246 1.13 -15.11 -20.58
CA PRO A 246 1.54 -13.71 -20.60
C PRO A 246 1.47 -13.05 -21.99
N GLU A 247 1.71 -13.83 -23.06
CA GLU A 247 1.61 -13.32 -24.42
C GLU A 247 0.15 -12.98 -24.78
N ALA A 248 -0.81 -13.77 -24.33
CA ALA A 248 -2.23 -13.48 -24.57
C ALA A 248 -2.68 -12.22 -23.84
N VAL A 249 -2.21 -12.02 -22.59
CA VAL A 249 -2.44 -10.80 -21.82
C VAL A 249 -1.82 -9.59 -22.53
N ARG A 250 -0.59 -9.72 -23.05
CA ARG A 250 0.05 -8.66 -23.83
C ARG A 250 -0.79 -8.22 -25.01
N GLU A 251 -1.26 -9.17 -25.83
CA GLU A 251 -2.09 -8.86 -27.01
C GLU A 251 -3.43 -8.22 -26.64
N GLN A 252 -4.06 -8.67 -25.55
CA GLN A 252 -5.30 -8.07 -25.03
C GLN A 252 -5.10 -6.62 -24.60
N LEU A 253 -4.03 -6.33 -23.85
CA LEU A 253 -3.71 -4.98 -23.41
C LEU A 253 -3.35 -4.06 -24.58
N ALA A 254 -2.62 -4.58 -25.57
CA ALA A 254 -2.29 -3.85 -26.80
C ALA A 254 -3.53 -3.53 -27.64
N ALA A 255 -4.51 -4.45 -27.72
CA ALA A 255 -5.75 -4.26 -28.48
C ALA A 255 -6.76 -3.36 -27.75
N GLY A 256 -6.71 -3.29 -26.43
CA GLY A 256 -7.75 -2.68 -25.59
C GLY A 256 -7.84 -1.16 -25.59
N GLY A 257 -7.01 -0.45 -26.34
CA GLY A 257 -7.07 1.01 -26.54
C GLY A 257 -6.80 1.87 -25.29
N LEU A 258 -6.92 1.33 -24.10
CA LEU A 258 -6.72 2.03 -22.81
C LEU A 258 -5.29 2.58 -22.65
N PHE A 259 -4.33 2.06 -23.41
CA PHE A 259 -2.91 2.37 -23.32
C PHE A 259 -2.27 2.65 -24.70
N ASN A 260 -3.06 2.68 -25.80
CA ASN A 260 -2.53 2.97 -27.10
C ASN A 260 -2.23 4.47 -27.24
N ARG A 261 -1.03 4.80 -27.66
CA ARG A 261 -0.72 6.15 -28.15
C ARG A 261 -1.59 6.42 -29.37
N ASP A 262 -2.24 7.56 -29.42
CA ASP A 262 -2.76 8.10 -30.66
C ASP A 262 -1.54 8.36 -31.58
N PRO A 263 -1.40 7.67 -32.73
CA PRO A 263 -0.26 7.84 -33.60
C PRO A 263 -0.14 9.26 -34.22
N GLY A 264 -1.09 10.13 -33.92
CA GLY A 264 -1.12 11.54 -34.36
C GLY A 264 -0.60 12.54 -33.34
N GLN A 265 -0.20 12.14 -32.13
CA GLN A 265 0.40 13.00 -31.09
C GLN A 265 1.91 12.74 -30.96
N THR A 266 2.69 13.05 -31.99
CA THR A 266 4.14 13.19 -31.94
C THR A 266 4.53 14.65 -31.82
#